data_3c027d62e8c197720820bd6e98e67c36
#
_entry.id   3c027d62e8c197720820bd6e98e67c36
#
_cell.length_a   1.000
_cell.length_b   1.000
_cell.length_c   1.000
_cell.angle_alpha   90.00
_cell.angle_beta   90.00
_cell.angle_gamma   90.00
#
_symmetry.space_group_name_H-M   'P 1'
#
loop_
_entity.id
_entity.type
_entity.pdbx_description
1 polymer ?
#
loop_
_entity_poly.entity_id
_entity_poly.type
_entity_poly.pdbx_seq_one_letter_code
_entity_poly.pdbx_strand_id
1 'polypeptide(L)'
;MLDVAIIGCGVVGAAAAYELSHYPLHTAIFEAENDVADCTTKANSAILHAGYDPEPGTRMARLNVEGVALAKEICARLDVPYRQCGSLVLALSPEELPHLQKLYENGIANGVPGIRLLSAEETLAMEPNLAPTVVGALYAPSAAIVSPWEYALAMTEVAVRNGVELRRSCRVEDAEAMADGGYRLTTTQGTVEARYVINAAGIWAEKVHCMVEPASFHITPTRGEYYLLDKSEGTRVNHVIFQCPNELGKGVLVSPTVHGNLIVGPDAVPVHGDDTSCTSKGLEFVKTTAQRSVPSINFGESIRNFAGVRANLDVDDFIIGEEPEAPGWIDL
;
A
#
# COMPACT_ATOMS: atom_id res chain seq x y z
N MET A 1 -8.62 -14.43 28.58
CA MET A 1 -8.96 -13.15 27.90
C MET A 1 -7.68 -12.54 27.41
N LEU A 2 -7.62 -12.13 26.13
CA LEU A 2 -6.49 -11.40 25.54
C LEU A 2 -6.51 -9.95 26.02
N ASP A 3 -5.33 -9.30 26.03
CA ASP A 3 -5.28 -7.83 26.15
C ASP A 3 -5.65 -7.19 24.81
N VAL A 4 -5.11 -7.73 23.69
CA VAL A 4 -5.38 -7.21 22.33
C VAL A 4 -5.63 -8.35 21.34
N ALA A 5 -6.72 -8.23 20.56
CA ALA A 5 -6.98 -9.04 19.38
C ALA A 5 -6.78 -8.19 18.12
N ILE A 6 -5.98 -8.65 17.16
CA ILE A 6 -5.75 -7.98 15.87
C ILE A 6 -6.46 -8.80 14.80
N ILE A 7 -7.37 -8.18 14.03
CA ILE A 7 -8.12 -8.81 12.94
C ILE A 7 -7.43 -8.48 11.61
N GLY A 8 -6.84 -9.50 10.98
CA GLY A 8 -6.08 -9.41 9.74
C GLY A 8 -4.58 -9.32 9.96
N CYS A 9 -3.80 -10.04 9.14
CA CYS A 9 -2.35 -10.07 9.13
C CYS A 9 -1.77 -9.62 7.77
N GLY A 10 -2.37 -8.61 7.17
CA GLY A 10 -1.74 -7.79 6.15
C GLY A 10 -0.64 -6.91 6.76
N VAL A 11 0.00 -6.05 5.95
CA VAL A 11 1.11 -5.19 6.42
C VAL A 11 0.72 -4.30 7.61
N VAL A 12 -0.53 -3.83 7.68
CA VAL A 12 -1.01 -2.97 8.79
C VAL A 12 -1.14 -3.78 10.08
N GLY A 13 -1.81 -4.94 10.06
CA GLY A 13 -1.94 -5.80 11.24
C GLY A 13 -0.59 -6.38 11.68
N ALA A 14 0.29 -6.72 10.73
CA ALA A 14 1.66 -7.16 11.02
C ALA A 14 2.47 -6.06 11.72
N ALA A 15 2.36 -4.79 11.28
CA ALA A 15 3.02 -3.66 11.91
C ALA A 15 2.48 -3.39 13.32
N ALA A 16 1.15 -3.43 13.51
CA ALA A 16 0.53 -3.29 14.83
C ALA A 16 1.00 -4.39 15.79
N ALA A 17 1.04 -5.65 15.33
CA ALA A 17 1.54 -6.75 16.13
C ALA A 17 3.02 -6.61 16.47
N TYR A 18 3.85 -6.18 15.53
CA TYR A 18 5.27 -5.92 15.74
C TYR A 18 5.47 -4.88 16.82
N GLU A 19 4.80 -3.74 16.74
CA GLU A 19 4.91 -2.68 17.76
C GLU A 19 4.40 -3.14 19.13
N LEU A 20 3.24 -3.79 19.19
CA LEU A 20 2.67 -4.30 20.45
C LEU A 20 3.53 -5.41 21.09
N SER A 21 4.30 -6.16 20.29
CA SER A 21 5.18 -7.21 20.80
C SER A 21 6.32 -6.72 21.67
N HIS A 22 6.59 -5.41 21.70
CA HIS A 22 7.57 -4.79 22.60
C HIS A 22 7.03 -4.55 24.03
N TYR A 23 5.74 -4.81 24.26
CA TYR A 23 5.08 -4.60 25.54
C TYR A 23 4.63 -5.94 26.13
N PRO A 24 4.52 -6.07 27.46
CA PRO A 24 4.08 -7.30 28.14
C PRO A 24 2.55 -7.47 28.01
N LEU A 25 2.06 -7.59 26.80
CA LEU A 25 0.64 -7.76 26.45
C LEU A 25 0.39 -9.17 25.91
N HIS A 26 -0.72 -9.76 26.31
CA HIS A 26 -1.21 -11.00 25.72
C HIS A 26 -1.99 -10.66 24.44
N THR A 27 -1.30 -10.70 23.31
CA THR A 27 -1.81 -10.30 21.99
C THR A 27 -1.97 -11.51 21.06
N ALA A 28 -3.05 -11.55 20.29
CA ALA A 28 -3.25 -12.53 19.23
C ALA A 28 -3.68 -11.87 17.92
N ILE A 29 -3.20 -12.42 16.80
CA ILE A 29 -3.60 -12.06 15.44
C ILE A 29 -4.54 -13.15 14.91
N PHE A 30 -5.65 -12.73 14.30
CA PHE A 30 -6.63 -13.59 13.63
C PHE A 30 -6.59 -13.32 12.13
N GLU A 31 -5.99 -14.24 11.37
CA GLU A 31 -5.88 -14.16 9.91
C GLU A 31 -6.86 -15.14 9.26
N ALA A 32 -7.68 -14.63 8.35
CA ALA A 32 -8.69 -15.42 7.66
C ALA A 32 -8.09 -16.43 6.68
N GLU A 33 -6.97 -16.05 6.05
CA GLU A 33 -6.29 -16.85 5.06
C GLU A 33 -5.33 -17.89 5.72
N ASN A 34 -4.80 -18.77 4.89
CA ASN A 34 -3.87 -19.83 5.36
C ASN A 34 -2.44 -19.33 5.59
N ASP A 35 -2.14 -18.10 5.16
CA ASP A 35 -0.85 -17.44 5.37
C ASP A 35 -1.04 -15.94 5.60
N VAL A 36 0.01 -15.29 6.11
CA VAL A 36 0.07 -13.85 6.33
C VAL A 36 0.31 -13.12 5.01
N ALA A 37 -0.09 -11.85 4.94
CA ALA A 37 0.10 -10.99 3.77
C ALA A 37 -0.55 -11.50 2.47
N ASP A 38 -1.49 -12.43 2.54
CA ASP A 38 -2.01 -13.18 1.37
C ASP A 38 -3.07 -12.45 0.54
N CYS A 39 -3.37 -11.19 0.84
CA CYS A 39 -4.32 -10.35 0.10
C CYS A 39 -3.60 -9.16 -0.59
N THR A 40 -4.06 -7.93 -0.35
CA THR A 40 -3.53 -6.69 -0.94
C THR A 40 -2.03 -6.52 -0.70
N THR A 41 -1.50 -6.97 0.43
CA THR A 41 -0.09 -6.82 0.79
C THR A 41 0.85 -7.51 -0.18
N LYS A 42 0.52 -8.69 -0.72
CA LYS A 42 1.36 -9.39 -1.73
C LYS A 42 1.17 -8.86 -3.16
N ALA A 43 0.10 -8.11 -3.42
CA ALA A 43 -0.34 -7.75 -4.77
C ALA A 43 -0.58 -6.24 -4.90
N ASN A 44 0.52 -5.49 -4.93
CA ASN A 44 0.55 -4.03 -5.05
C ASN A 44 1.81 -3.58 -5.82
N SER A 45 2.04 -2.27 -5.89
CA SER A 45 3.16 -1.67 -6.61
C SER A 45 4.50 -1.74 -5.87
N ALA A 46 4.54 -2.21 -4.63
CA ALA A 46 5.73 -2.33 -3.79
C ALA A 46 6.46 -1.00 -3.51
N ILE A 47 5.74 0.12 -3.50
CA ILE A 47 6.29 1.47 -3.39
C ILE A 47 6.03 2.04 -2.01
N LEU A 48 7.08 2.61 -1.42
CA LEU A 48 7.02 3.52 -0.28
C LEU A 48 6.99 4.94 -0.81
N HIS A 49 5.82 5.56 -0.82
CA HIS A 49 5.59 6.88 -1.38
C HIS A 49 6.23 7.98 -0.54
N ALA A 50 6.71 9.04 -1.20
CA ALA A 50 7.41 10.14 -0.54
C ALA A 50 6.51 11.10 0.26
N GLY A 51 5.21 11.17 -0.05
CA GLY A 51 4.24 12.00 0.68
C GLY A 51 3.87 13.33 0.00
N TYR A 52 4.11 13.49 -1.29
CA TYR A 52 3.75 14.71 -2.03
C TYR A 52 2.31 14.72 -2.57
N ASP A 53 1.66 13.56 -2.70
CA ASP A 53 0.32 13.42 -3.28
C ASP A 53 -0.81 13.82 -2.29
N PRO A 54 -0.77 13.42 -0.99
CA PRO A 54 -1.82 13.77 -0.06
C PRO A 54 -1.91 15.28 0.23
N GLU A 55 -3.13 15.76 0.45
CA GLU A 55 -3.37 17.18 0.81
C GLU A 55 -2.71 17.53 2.15
N PRO A 56 -2.05 18.69 2.24
CA PRO A 56 -1.39 19.14 3.47
C PRO A 56 -2.33 19.21 4.67
N GLY A 57 -1.84 18.78 5.83
CA GLY A 57 -2.58 18.79 7.09
C GLY A 57 -3.39 17.52 7.36
N THR A 58 -3.48 16.58 6.42
CA THR A 58 -4.13 15.28 6.61
C THR A 58 -3.22 14.31 7.38
N ARG A 59 -3.82 13.29 8.03
CA ARG A 59 -3.08 12.16 8.61
C ARG A 59 -2.28 11.43 7.54
N MET A 60 -2.87 11.25 6.36
CA MET A 60 -2.25 10.61 5.20
C MET A 60 -0.95 11.33 4.81
N ALA A 61 -0.93 12.66 4.74
CA ALA A 61 0.26 13.45 4.42
C ALA A 61 1.38 13.21 5.45
N ARG A 62 1.06 13.36 6.73
CA ARG A 62 2.01 13.17 7.82
C ARG A 62 2.55 11.74 7.87
N LEU A 63 1.67 10.75 7.85
CA LEU A 63 2.05 9.34 7.97
C LEU A 63 2.79 8.81 6.74
N ASN A 64 2.59 9.39 5.54
CA ASN A 64 3.41 9.06 4.37
C ASN A 64 4.88 9.46 4.57
N VAL A 65 5.13 10.69 5.01
CA VAL A 65 6.50 11.20 5.21
C VAL A 65 7.20 10.47 6.37
N GLU A 66 6.51 10.30 7.50
CA GLU A 66 7.02 9.55 8.66
C GLU A 66 7.25 8.08 8.29
N GLY A 67 6.29 7.47 7.59
CA GLY A 67 6.30 6.04 7.24
C GLY A 67 7.42 5.65 6.29
N VAL A 68 7.74 6.47 5.28
CA VAL A 68 8.86 6.16 4.37
C VAL A 68 10.22 6.21 5.09
N ALA A 69 10.38 7.11 6.05
CA ALA A 69 11.58 7.18 6.89
C ALA A 69 11.68 5.97 7.83
N LEU A 70 10.60 5.67 8.54
CA LEU A 70 10.51 4.53 9.47
C LEU A 70 10.70 3.18 8.76
N ALA A 71 10.10 3.01 7.58
CA ALA A 71 10.24 1.77 6.81
C ALA A 71 11.70 1.48 6.44
N LYS A 72 12.51 2.50 6.13
CA LYS A 72 13.95 2.34 5.89
C LYS A 72 14.66 1.73 7.10
N GLU A 73 14.36 2.20 8.30
CA GLU A 73 14.97 1.70 9.53
C GLU A 73 14.51 0.28 9.85
N ILE A 74 13.21 0.00 9.73
CA ILE A 74 12.64 -1.32 10.01
C ILE A 74 13.17 -2.34 8.98
N CYS A 75 13.20 -2.02 7.69
CA CYS A 75 13.74 -2.89 6.66
C CYS A 75 15.22 -3.23 6.93
N ALA A 76 16.03 -2.26 7.32
CA ALA A 76 17.43 -2.50 7.68
C ALA A 76 17.56 -3.38 8.94
N ARG A 77 16.70 -3.20 9.94
CA ARG A 77 16.70 -3.99 11.18
C ARG A 77 16.25 -5.42 10.97
N LEU A 78 15.30 -5.65 10.07
CA LEU A 78 14.67 -6.94 9.83
C LEU A 78 15.21 -7.67 8.58
N ASP A 79 16.25 -7.14 7.95
CA ASP A 79 16.86 -7.68 6.71
C ASP A 79 15.85 -7.84 5.55
N VAL A 80 14.93 -6.87 5.44
CA VAL A 80 13.93 -6.85 4.37
C VAL A 80 14.51 -6.15 3.14
N PRO A 81 14.37 -6.73 1.93
CA PRO A 81 14.82 -6.09 0.70
C PRO A 81 14.17 -4.72 0.51
N TYR A 82 15.03 -3.69 0.45
CA TYR A 82 14.66 -2.28 0.35
C TYR A 82 15.62 -1.53 -0.57
N ARG A 83 15.12 -0.61 -1.37
CA ARG A 83 15.95 0.29 -2.19
C ARG A 83 15.34 1.67 -2.28
N GLN A 84 16.05 2.69 -1.78
CA GLN A 84 15.68 4.09 -1.98
C GLN A 84 16.12 4.51 -3.40
N CYS A 85 15.20 4.42 -4.35
CA CYS A 85 15.47 4.73 -5.76
C CYS A 85 14.90 6.10 -6.18
N GLY A 86 14.08 6.73 -5.34
CA GLY A 86 13.35 7.93 -5.72
C GLY A 86 12.19 7.67 -6.69
N SER A 87 11.40 8.70 -6.93
CA SER A 87 10.30 8.66 -7.91
C SER A 87 10.26 9.90 -8.77
N LEU A 88 9.76 9.75 -9.98
CA LEU A 88 9.48 10.82 -10.95
C LEU A 88 7.99 10.80 -11.31
N VAL A 89 7.31 11.93 -11.17
CA VAL A 89 5.99 12.14 -11.78
C VAL A 89 6.21 12.91 -13.07
N LEU A 90 5.89 12.31 -14.21
CA LEU A 90 6.17 12.88 -15.52
C LEU A 90 5.01 13.75 -16.01
N ALA A 91 5.33 14.93 -16.55
CA ALA A 91 4.46 15.67 -17.45
C ALA A 91 4.85 15.31 -18.90
N LEU A 92 3.87 14.84 -19.69
CA LEU A 92 4.03 14.47 -21.09
C LEU A 92 3.52 15.57 -22.03
N SER A 93 2.90 16.62 -21.50
CA SER A 93 2.47 17.80 -22.21
C SER A 93 2.60 19.05 -21.32
N PRO A 94 2.67 20.27 -21.93
CA PRO A 94 2.72 21.51 -21.17
C PRO A 94 1.51 21.74 -20.25
N GLU A 95 0.34 21.21 -20.60
CA GLU A 95 -0.91 21.32 -19.85
C GLU A 95 -0.84 20.56 -18.52
N GLU A 96 0.07 19.60 -18.38
CA GLU A 96 0.29 18.82 -17.17
C GLU A 96 1.25 19.50 -16.17
N LEU A 97 2.01 20.53 -16.59
CA LEU A 97 2.98 21.22 -15.71
C LEU A 97 2.34 21.89 -14.49
N PRO A 98 1.15 22.51 -14.54
CA PRO A 98 0.48 23.03 -13.35
C PRO A 98 0.20 21.96 -12.30
N HIS A 99 -0.07 20.71 -12.71
CA HIS A 99 -0.26 19.59 -11.79
C HIS A 99 1.05 19.24 -11.05
N LEU A 100 2.19 19.21 -11.76
CA LEU A 100 3.49 19.02 -11.11
C LEU A 100 3.79 20.11 -10.09
N GLN A 101 3.43 21.37 -10.42
CA GLN A 101 3.61 22.49 -9.52
C GLN A 101 2.77 22.32 -8.24
N LYS A 102 1.51 21.90 -8.37
CA LYS A 102 0.64 21.61 -7.20
C LYS A 102 1.25 20.50 -6.34
N LEU A 103 1.68 19.39 -6.93
CA LEU A 103 2.31 18.28 -6.19
C LEU A 103 3.61 18.72 -5.49
N TYR A 104 4.40 19.60 -6.12
CA TYR A 104 5.59 20.18 -5.51
C TYR A 104 5.25 21.02 -4.28
N GLU A 105 4.25 21.90 -4.39
CA GLU A 105 3.77 22.73 -3.28
C GLU A 105 3.26 21.89 -2.11
N ASN A 106 2.45 20.86 -2.39
CA ASN A 106 2.01 19.88 -1.40
C ASN A 106 3.22 19.20 -0.74
N GLY A 107 4.18 18.73 -1.53
CA GLY A 107 5.37 18.05 -1.03
C GLY A 107 6.22 18.93 -0.12
N ILE A 108 6.37 20.22 -0.43
CA ILE A 108 7.06 21.20 0.44
C ILE A 108 6.26 21.37 1.74
N ALA A 109 4.93 21.55 1.66
CA ALA A 109 4.07 21.73 2.83
C ALA A 109 4.06 20.48 3.73
N ASN A 110 4.12 19.29 3.15
CA ASN A 110 4.16 18.01 3.85
C ASN A 110 5.57 17.67 4.41
N GLY A 111 6.60 18.44 4.05
CA GLY A 111 7.95 18.22 4.52
C GLY A 111 8.71 17.11 3.78
N VAL A 112 8.38 16.81 2.53
CA VAL A 112 9.07 15.80 1.70
C VAL A 112 10.50 16.23 1.44
N PRO A 113 11.52 15.48 1.91
CA PRO A 113 12.91 15.93 1.82
C PRO A 113 13.44 15.89 0.39
N GLY A 114 14.08 16.97 -0.06
CA GLY A 114 14.79 17.04 -1.33
C GLY A 114 13.90 17.01 -2.58
N ILE A 115 12.58 17.21 -2.44
CA ILE A 115 11.65 17.30 -3.55
C ILE A 115 11.99 18.48 -4.46
N ARG A 116 11.93 18.30 -5.78
CA ARG A 116 12.20 19.34 -6.77
C ARG A 116 11.54 19.10 -8.11
N LEU A 117 11.28 20.19 -8.83
CA LEU A 117 10.89 20.13 -10.23
C LEU A 117 12.13 20.00 -11.12
N LEU A 118 12.00 19.22 -12.18
CA LEU A 118 13.04 18.99 -13.18
C LEU A 118 12.56 19.47 -14.55
N SER A 119 13.48 20.03 -15.33
CA SER A 119 13.29 20.27 -16.76
C SER A 119 13.21 18.94 -17.55
N ALA A 120 12.78 19.02 -18.81
CA ALA A 120 12.82 17.88 -19.73
C ALA A 120 14.24 17.32 -19.87
N GLU A 121 15.24 18.20 -20.04
CA GLU A 121 16.65 17.81 -20.19
C GLU A 121 17.16 17.06 -18.95
N GLU A 122 16.96 17.60 -17.75
CA GLU A 122 17.35 16.94 -16.50
C GLU A 122 16.64 15.59 -16.32
N THR A 123 15.35 15.52 -16.66
CA THR A 123 14.55 14.29 -16.55
C THR A 123 15.07 13.20 -17.48
N LEU A 124 15.32 13.55 -18.75
CA LEU A 124 15.84 12.60 -19.74
C LEU A 124 17.29 12.20 -19.48
N ALA A 125 18.08 13.07 -18.86
CA ALA A 125 19.45 12.73 -18.41
C ALA A 125 19.43 11.71 -17.25
N MET A 126 18.43 11.80 -16.35
CA MET A 126 18.26 10.83 -15.26
C MET A 126 17.71 9.49 -15.75
N GLU A 127 16.76 9.51 -16.71
CA GLU A 127 16.08 8.34 -17.25
C GLU A 127 16.08 8.37 -18.79
N PRO A 128 17.16 7.88 -19.43
CA PRO A 128 17.30 7.97 -20.89
C PRO A 128 16.29 7.17 -21.71
N ASN A 129 15.59 6.22 -21.10
CA ASN A 129 14.59 5.37 -21.76
C ASN A 129 13.18 5.95 -21.75
N LEU A 130 13.00 7.16 -21.17
CA LEU A 130 11.72 7.84 -21.20
C LEU A 130 11.36 8.32 -22.61
N ALA A 131 10.08 8.52 -22.84
CA ALA A 131 9.58 9.07 -24.09
C ALA A 131 10.12 10.50 -24.32
N PRO A 132 10.50 10.87 -25.56
CA PRO A 132 11.00 12.21 -25.87
C PRO A 132 9.93 13.32 -25.73
N THR A 133 8.68 12.95 -25.50
CA THR A 133 7.55 13.85 -25.22
C THR A 133 7.52 14.38 -23.80
N VAL A 134 8.41 13.92 -22.92
CA VAL A 134 8.53 14.43 -21.54
C VAL A 134 8.90 15.92 -21.59
N VAL A 135 8.08 16.76 -20.92
CA VAL A 135 8.31 18.22 -20.82
C VAL A 135 8.81 18.65 -19.45
N GLY A 136 8.78 17.78 -18.45
CA GLY A 136 9.29 18.00 -17.10
C GLY A 136 8.86 16.87 -16.16
N ALA A 137 9.40 16.92 -14.94
CA ALA A 137 9.02 15.96 -13.90
C ALA A 137 9.07 16.57 -12.49
N LEU A 138 8.32 15.97 -11.56
CA LEU A 138 8.55 16.15 -10.13
C LEU A 138 9.42 14.99 -9.64
N TYR A 139 10.56 15.29 -9.04
CA TYR A 139 11.46 14.31 -8.44
C TYR A 139 11.35 14.30 -6.92
N ALA A 140 11.10 13.13 -6.35
CA ALA A 140 11.07 12.90 -4.91
C ALA A 140 12.10 11.83 -4.53
N PRO A 141 13.29 12.22 -4.04
CA PRO A 141 14.41 11.29 -3.77
C PRO A 141 14.17 10.35 -2.58
N SER A 142 13.25 10.67 -1.69
CA SER A 142 12.91 9.85 -0.52
C SER A 142 12.04 8.64 -0.84
N ALA A 143 11.37 8.60 -2.00
CA ALA A 143 10.60 7.44 -2.41
C ALA A 143 11.48 6.18 -2.53
N ALA A 144 10.91 5.03 -2.20
CA ALA A 144 11.64 3.77 -2.19
C ALA A 144 10.75 2.62 -2.69
N ILE A 145 11.37 1.49 -2.94
CA ILE A 145 10.71 0.21 -3.22
C ILE A 145 11.12 -0.81 -2.16
N VAL A 146 10.22 -1.75 -1.89
CA VAL A 146 10.36 -2.76 -0.84
C VAL A 146 9.80 -4.10 -1.32
N SER A 147 10.16 -5.21 -0.68
CA SER A 147 9.40 -6.45 -0.80
C SER A 147 8.23 -6.41 0.20
N PRO A 148 6.98 -6.16 -0.25
CA PRO A 148 5.90 -5.87 0.69
C PRO A 148 5.47 -7.09 1.51
N TRP A 149 5.51 -8.29 0.93
CA TRP A 149 5.21 -9.53 1.67
C TRP A 149 6.32 -9.89 2.65
N GLU A 150 7.60 -9.75 2.28
CA GLU A 150 8.72 -9.99 3.20
C GLU A 150 8.70 -8.98 4.36
N TYR A 151 8.28 -7.73 4.09
CA TYR A 151 8.14 -6.71 5.11
C TYR A 151 7.08 -7.08 6.16
N ALA A 152 5.88 -7.52 5.71
CA ALA A 152 4.82 -7.97 6.61
C ALA A 152 5.22 -9.26 7.33
N LEU A 153 5.82 -10.22 6.62
CA LEU A 153 6.27 -11.51 7.18
C LEU A 153 7.33 -11.30 8.26
N ALA A 154 8.36 -10.49 8.00
CA ALA A 154 9.43 -10.23 8.97
C ALA A 154 8.90 -9.56 10.26
N MET A 155 7.99 -8.59 10.15
CA MET A 155 7.33 -7.99 11.32
C MET A 155 6.50 -9.04 12.09
N THR A 156 5.75 -9.88 11.39
CA THR A 156 4.94 -10.94 12.00
C THR A 156 5.83 -11.97 12.70
N GLU A 157 6.93 -12.39 12.09
CA GLU A 157 7.87 -13.34 12.71
C GLU A 157 8.46 -12.80 14.01
N VAL A 158 8.85 -11.54 14.05
CA VAL A 158 9.35 -10.91 15.28
C VAL A 158 8.25 -10.85 16.32
N ALA A 159 7.03 -10.46 15.96
CA ALA A 159 5.90 -10.43 16.88
C ALA A 159 5.64 -11.82 17.51
N VAL A 160 5.64 -12.88 16.68
CA VAL A 160 5.46 -14.26 17.17
C VAL A 160 6.61 -14.70 18.07
N ARG A 161 7.86 -14.39 17.73
CA ARG A 161 9.03 -14.69 18.60
C ARG A 161 8.96 -13.98 19.95
N ASN A 162 8.32 -12.82 19.98
CA ASN A 162 8.10 -12.04 21.21
C ASN A 162 6.82 -12.48 21.98
N GLY A 163 6.11 -13.51 21.51
CA GLY A 163 4.99 -14.12 22.24
C GLY A 163 3.60 -13.75 21.72
N VAL A 164 3.47 -13.03 20.62
CA VAL A 164 2.17 -12.80 19.97
C VAL A 164 1.67 -14.12 19.36
N GLU A 165 0.42 -14.50 19.65
CA GLU A 165 -0.21 -15.67 19.03
C GLU A 165 -0.62 -15.33 17.57
N LEU A 166 -0.28 -16.19 16.61
CA LEU A 166 -0.79 -16.11 15.24
C LEU A 166 -1.74 -17.26 14.95
N ARG A 167 -3.00 -16.95 14.67
CA ARG A 167 -4.06 -17.90 14.30
C ARG A 167 -4.43 -17.70 12.83
N ARG A 168 -3.91 -18.54 11.97
CA ARG A 168 -4.21 -18.58 10.52
C ARG A 168 -5.42 -19.45 10.25
N SER A 169 -6.07 -19.27 9.09
CA SER A 169 -7.35 -19.88 8.73
C SER A 169 -8.43 -19.68 9.80
N CYS A 170 -8.33 -18.55 10.51
CA CYS A 170 -9.14 -18.19 11.66
C CYS A 170 -9.86 -16.86 11.40
N ARG A 171 -10.93 -16.92 10.62
CA ARG A 171 -11.75 -15.75 10.30
C ARG A 171 -12.59 -15.34 11.50
N VAL A 172 -12.57 -14.04 11.81
CA VAL A 172 -13.54 -13.43 12.73
C VAL A 172 -14.85 -13.24 11.95
N GLU A 173 -15.93 -13.79 12.49
CA GLU A 173 -17.25 -13.81 11.84
C GLU A 173 -18.24 -12.89 12.54
N ASP A 174 -18.04 -12.63 13.84
CA ASP A 174 -18.88 -11.76 14.65
C ASP A 174 -18.12 -11.20 15.86
N ALA A 175 -18.58 -10.07 16.39
CA ALA A 175 -18.04 -9.42 17.57
C ALA A 175 -19.16 -8.83 18.43
N GLU A 176 -19.15 -9.13 19.72
CA GLU A 176 -20.13 -8.64 20.70
C GLU A 176 -19.42 -7.90 21.84
N ALA A 177 -19.87 -6.68 22.16
CA ALA A 177 -19.40 -5.98 23.35
C ALA A 177 -19.85 -6.72 24.63
N MET A 178 -18.93 -6.90 25.58
CA MET A 178 -19.23 -7.56 26.85
C MET A 178 -19.67 -6.56 27.93
N ALA A 179 -20.53 -6.99 28.84
CA ALA A 179 -21.10 -6.13 29.89
C ALA A 179 -20.03 -5.58 30.87
N ASP A 180 -18.92 -6.28 31.03
CA ASP A 180 -17.78 -5.91 31.89
C ASP A 180 -16.62 -5.26 31.14
N GLY A 181 -16.86 -4.91 29.88
CA GLY A 181 -15.91 -4.25 28.95
C GLY A 181 -15.16 -5.24 28.07
N GLY A 182 -14.66 -4.74 26.92
CA GLY A 182 -14.02 -5.54 25.89
C GLY A 182 -15.02 -6.29 25.01
N TYR A 183 -14.54 -7.26 24.24
CA TYR A 183 -15.27 -7.90 23.17
C TYR A 183 -15.16 -9.42 23.21
N ARG A 184 -16.25 -10.09 22.86
CA ARG A 184 -16.28 -11.51 22.51
C ARG A 184 -16.29 -11.66 21.01
N LEU A 185 -15.22 -12.25 20.46
CA LEU A 185 -15.08 -12.53 19.04
C LEU A 185 -15.49 -13.97 18.75
N THR A 186 -16.42 -14.16 17.82
CA THR A 186 -16.74 -15.46 17.25
C THR A 186 -15.88 -15.68 16.01
N THR A 187 -15.13 -16.78 16.00
CA THR A 187 -14.24 -17.12 14.89
C THR A 187 -14.55 -18.49 14.34
N THR A 188 -14.05 -18.81 13.15
CA THR A 188 -14.14 -20.16 12.56
C THR A 188 -13.44 -21.24 13.41
N GLN A 189 -12.65 -20.87 14.40
CA GLN A 189 -11.92 -21.79 15.30
C GLN A 189 -12.41 -21.72 16.76
N GLY A 190 -13.56 -21.10 17.00
CA GLY A 190 -14.14 -20.95 18.34
C GLY A 190 -14.21 -19.50 18.79
N THR A 191 -14.57 -19.31 20.05
CA THR A 191 -14.80 -17.98 20.64
C THR A 191 -13.60 -17.51 21.45
N VAL A 192 -13.30 -16.22 21.37
CA VAL A 192 -12.20 -15.58 22.09
C VAL A 192 -12.66 -14.27 22.71
N GLU A 193 -12.15 -13.94 23.89
CA GLU A 193 -12.42 -12.67 24.56
C GLU A 193 -11.15 -11.80 24.58
N ALA A 194 -11.31 -10.51 24.27
CA ALA A 194 -10.24 -9.51 24.26
C ALA A 194 -10.70 -8.19 24.87
N ARG A 195 -9.80 -7.47 25.53
CA ARG A 195 -10.07 -6.12 26.07
C ARG A 195 -10.12 -5.08 24.96
N TYR A 196 -9.17 -5.16 24.03
CA TYR A 196 -9.07 -4.27 22.88
C TYR A 196 -9.09 -5.09 21.60
N VAL A 197 -9.68 -4.52 20.56
CA VAL A 197 -9.70 -5.10 19.22
C VAL A 197 -9.12 -4.10 18.25
N ILE A 198 -8.19 -4.53 17.42
CA ILE A 198 -7.63 -3.75 16.31
C ILE A 198 -8.16 -4.33 15.01
N ASN A 199 -8.96 -3.55 14.29
CA ASN A 199 -9.45 -3.89 12.97
C ASN A 199 -8.43 -3.46 11.91
N ALA A 200 -7.72 -4.44 11.35
CA ALA A 200 -6.76 -4.28 10.24
C ALA A 200 -7.14 -5.18 9.05
N ALA A 201 -8.46 -5.36 8.82
CA ALA A 201 -9.02 -6.33 7.88
C ALA A 201 -8.99 -5.87 6.40
N GLY A 202 -8.30 -4.76 6.06
CA GLY A 202 -8.10 -4.30 4.69
C GLY A 202 -9.43 -4.02 3.97
N ILE A 203 -9.68 -4.65 2.82
CA ILE A 203 -10.93 -4.45 2.07
C ILE A 203 -12.19 -4.90 2.83
N TRP A 204 -12.04 -5.66 3.90
CA TRP A 204 -13.12 -6.14 4.75
C TRP A 204 -13.30 -5.30 6.02
N ALA A 205 -12.49 -4.23 6.21
CA ALA A 205 -12.49 -3.44 7.45
C ALA A 205 -13.85 -2.81 7.76
N GLU A 206 -14.58 -2.29 6.76
CA GLU A 206 -15.95 -1.78 6.94
C GLU A 206 -16.90 -2.88 7.45
N LYS A 207 -16.85 -4.06 6.86
CA LYS A 207 -17.67 -5.19 7.29
C LYS A 207 -17.36 -5.63 8.72
N VAL A 208 -16.09 -5.62 9.09
CA VAL A 208 -15.63 -5.97 10.45
C VAL A 208 -16.04 -4.88 11.44
N HIS A 209 -15.91 -3.60 11.08
CA HIS A 209 -16.42 -2.49 11.88
C HIS A 209 -17.94 -2.59 12.16
N CYS A 210 -18.71 -2.94 11.12
CA CYS A 210 -20.18 -3.11 11.25
C CYS A 210 -20.62 -4.28 12.15
N MET A 211 -19.71 -5.08 12.69
CA MET A 211 -20.04 -6.07 13.73
C MET A 211 -20.35 -5.41 15.09
N VAL A 212 -19.81 -4.22 15.33
CA VAL A 212 -19.96 -3.50 16.61
C VAL A 212 -20.77 -2.22 16.49
N GLU A 213 -20.58 -1.44 15.41
CA GLU A 213 -21.29 -0.19 15.14
C GLU A 213 -21.53 0.00 13.64
N PRO A 214 -22.56 0.74 13.23
CA PRO A 214 -22.72 1.13 11.82
C PRO A 214 -21.56 2.01 11.36
N ALA A 215 -20.89 1.64 10.26
CA ALA A 215 -19.78 2.40 9.73
C ALA A 215 -20.23 3.79 9.23
N SER A 216 -19.43 4.80 9.55
CA SER A 216 -19.55 6.17 9.02
C SER A 216 -18.77 6.38 7.72
N PHE A 217 -18.16 5.33 7.18
CA PHE A 217 -17.35 5.31 5.97
C PHE A 217 -17.73 4.14 5.07
N HIS A 218 -17.37 4.22 3.79
CA HIS A 218 -17.59 3.14 2.84
C HIS A 218 -16.30 2.77 2.09
N ILE A 219 -16.05 1.47 1.96
CA ILE A 219 -14.92 0.93 1.19
C ILE A 219 -15.42 0.46 -0.18
N THR A 220 -14.90 1.05 -1.23
CA THR A 220 -15.08 0.58 -2.61
C THR A 220 -13.86 -0.23 -3.03
N PRO A 221 -13.93 -1.56 -3.05
CA PRO A 221 -12.84 -2.40 -3.52
C PRO A 221 -12.48 -2.07 -4.97
N THR A 222 -11.21 -1.72 -5.22
CA THR A 222 -10.74 -1.33 -6.56
C THR A 222 -9.55 -2.20 -6.97
N ARG A 223 -9.76 -3.01 -8.00
CA ARG A 223 -8.75 -3.88 -8.57
C ARG A 223 -7.75 -3.09 -9.40
N GLY A 224 -6.47 -3.45 -9.28
CA GLY A 224 -5.40 -3.00 -10.13
C GLY A 224 -4.64 -4.18 -10.72
N GLU A 225 -4.53 -4.22 -12.04
CA GLU A 225 -3.88 -5.30 -12.79
C GLU A 225 -2.45 -4.91 -13.18
N TYR A 226 -1.51 -5.86 -13.13
CA TYR A 226 -0.09 -5.62 -13.32
C TYR A 226 0.56 -6.63 -14.25
N TYR A 227 1.61 -6.17 -14.94
CA TYR A 227 2.65 -7.01 -15.51
C TYR A 227 3.86 -7.08 -14.57
N LEU A 228 4.40 -8.26 -14.37
CA LEU A 228 5.75 -8.48 -13.84
C LEU A 228 6.62 -8.99 -14.98
N LEU A 229 7.63 -8.21 -15.35
CA LEU A 229 8.53 -8.53 -16.44
C LEU A 229 9.83 -9.14 -15.91
N ASP A 230 10.51 -9.90 -16.75
CA ASP A 230 11.78 -10.54 -16.44
C ASP A 230 12.86 -9.53 -16.03
N LYS A 231 13.94 -10.02 -15.42
CA LYS A 231 15.09 -9.21 -15.02
C LYS A 231 15.82 -8.55 -16.19
N SER A 232 15.67 -9.08 -17.40
CA SER A 232 16.16 -8.43 -18.63
C SER A 232 15.55 -7.04 -18.86
N GLU A 233 14.35 -6.78 -18.34
CA GLU A 233 13.69 -5.46 -18.34
C GLU A 233 13.94 -4.66 -17.04
N GLY A 234 14.52 -5.26 -16.02
CA GLY A 234 14.66 -4.68 -14.67
C GLY A 234 15.49 -3.40 -14.57
N THR A 235 16.33 -3.13 -15.57
CA THR A 235 17.13 -1.90 -15.68
C THR A 235 16.56 -0.89 -16.66
N ARG A 236 15.31 -1.10 -17.11
CA ARG A 236 14.64 -0.21 -18.08
C ARG A 236 14.44 1.18 -17.53
N VAL A 237 14.18 1.29 -16.21
CA VAL A 237 14.17 2.52 -15.44
C VAL A 237 14.91 2.34 -14.11
N ASN A 238 15.48 3.43 -13.58
CA ASN A 238 16.21 3.42 -12.31
C ASN A 238 15.33 3.88 -11.13
N HIS A 239 14.34 4.74 -11.43
CA HIS A 239 13.41 5.34 -10.48
C HIS A 239 12.00 4.77 -10.68
N VAL A 240 11.13 5.00 -9.71
CA VAL A 240 9.69 4.77 -9.91
C VAL A 240 9.14 5.87 -10.80
N ILE A 241 8.55 5.50 -11.92
CA ILE A 241 7.99 6.42 -12.91
C ILE A 241 6.48 6.46 -12.78
N PHE A 242 5.92 7.61 -12.45
CA PHE A 242 4.50 7.91 -12.46
C PHE A 242 4.17 8.83 -13.63
N GLN A 243 2.91 8.83 -14.05
CA GLN A 243 2.33 9.80 -14.99
C GLN A 243 1.44 10.79 -14.23
N CYS A 244 1.34 12.02 -14.71
CA CYS A 244 0.27 12.91 -14.27
C CYS A 244 -1.09 12.26 -14.55
N PRO A 245 -2.07 12.37 -13.63
CA PRO A 245 -3.45 12.02 -13.93
C PRO A 245 -3.96 12.80 -15.15
N ASN A 246 -4.74 12.15 -15.98
CA ASN A 246 -5.38 12.75 -17.13
C ASN A 246 -6.84 12.29 -17.27
N GLU A 247 -7.54 12.70 -18.34
CA GLU A 247 -8.94 12.32 -18.59
C GLU A 247 -9.17 10.79 -18.63
N LEU A 248 -8.11 10.00 -18.85
CA LEU A 248 -8.16 8.52 -18.85
C LEU A 248 -7.97 7.92 -17.44
N GLY A 249 -7.80 8.76 -16.40
CA GLY A 249 -7.64 8.37 -14.99
C GLY A 249 -6.23 8.56 -14.44
N LYS A 250 -5.96 7.94 -13.27
CA LYS A 250 -4.61 7.88 -12.70
C LYS A 250 -3.73 7.09 -13.65
N GLY A 251 -2.57 7.64 -14.01
CA GLY A 251 -1.64 7.01 -14.93
C GLY A 251 -1.10 5.67 -14.42
N VAL A 252 -0.59 4.87 -15.36
CA VAL A 252 0.10 3.61 -15.07
C VAL A 252 1.53 3.91 -14.67
N LEU A 253 2.03 3.28 -13.60
CA LEU A 253 3.42 3.40 -13.20
C LEU A 253 4.30 2.33 -13.86
N VAL A 254 5.59 2.64 -13.96
CA VAL A 254 6.67 1.71 -14.33
C VAL A 254 7.71 1.78 -13.21
N SER A 255 8.00 0.66 -12.58
CA SER A 255 8.90 0.63 -11.42
C SER A 255 9.86 -0.56 -11.47
N PRO A 256 11.13 -0.35 -11.15
CA PRO A 256 12.00 -1.49 -10.84
C PRO A 256 11.50 -2.17 -9.56
N THR A 257 11.88 -3.43 -9.34
CA THR A 257 11.65 -4.14 -8.08
C THR A 257 12.95 -4.36 -7.31
N VAL A 258 12.84 -4.64 -6.02
CA VAL A 258 14.02 -4.98 -5.19
C VAL A 258 14.70 -6.28 -5.62
N HIS A 259 13.99 -7.14 -6.35
CA HIS A 259 14.50 -8.42 -6.87
C HIS A 259 15.04 -8.33 -8.30
N GLY A 260 15.05 -7.13 -8.89
CA GLY A 260 15.65 -6.86 -10.21
C GLY A 260 14.70 -7.08 -11.40
N ASN A 261 13.41 -7.26 -11.16
CA ASN A 261 12.37 -7.30 -12.18
C ASN A 261 11.84 -5.88 -12.49
N LEU A 262 11.00 -5.76 -13.52
CA LEU A 262 10.22 -4.55 -13.78
C LEU A 262 8.74 -4.85 -13.52
N ILE A 263 8.06 -3.98 -12.75
CA ILE A 263 6.61 -4.02 -12.55
C ILE A 263 5.97 -2.87 -13.31
N VAL A 264 4.86 -3.16 -14.01
CA VAL A 264 4.11 -2.19 -14.80
C VAL A 264 2.63 -2.32 -14.48
N GLY A 265 1.99 -1.23 -14.12
CA GLY A 265 0.60 -1.17 -13.68
C GLY A 265 0.42 -0.11 -12.59
N PRO A 266 -0.73 -0.07 -11.92
CA PRO A 266 -1.95 -0.79 -12.27
C PRO A 266 -2.88 0.00 -13.20
N ASP A 267 -3.93 -0.65 -13.65
CA ASP A 267 -5.20 0.01 -13.94
C ASP A 267 -6.00 0.24 -12.64
N ALA A 268 -7.25 0.71 -12.73
CA ALA A 268 -8.10 0.94 -11.57
C ALA A 268 -9.57 0.65 -11.95
N VAL A 269 -10.07 -0.51 -11.54
CA VAL A 269 -11.42 -0.95 -11.84
C VAL A 269 -12.16 -1.30 -10.56
N PRO A 270 -13.28 -0.63 -10.22
CA PRO A 270 -14.14 -1.05 -9.12
C PRO A 270 -14.61 -2.50 -9.30
N VAL A 271 -14.57 -3.27 -8.22
CA VAL A 271 -14.97 -4.69 -8.22
C VAL A 271 -15.80 -5.01 -6.99
N HIS A 272 -16.40 -6.19 -6.98
CA HIS A 272 -17.09 -6.71 -5.79
C HIS A 272 -16.16 -7.69 -5.06
N GLY A 273 -16.00 -7.46 -3.75
CA GLY A 273 -15.16 -8.31 -2.91
C GLY A 273 -13.68 -8.30 -3.32
N ASP A 274 -13.08 -9.47 -3.37
CA ASP A 274 -11.66 -9.72 -3.58
C ASP A 274 -11.31 -10.23 -4.99
N ASP A 275 -12.09 -9.86 -6.01
CA ASP A 275 -11.83 -10.28 -7.40
C ASP A 275 -10.45 -9.82 -7.88
N THR A 276 -9.50 -10.74 -7.95
CA THR A 276 -8.13 -10.57 -8.43
C THR A 276 -7.90 -11.12 -9.83
N SER A 277 -8.95 -11.27 -10.63
CA SER A 277 -8.83 -11.72 -12.03
C SER A 277 -8.06 -10.69 -12.88
N CYS A 278 -7.19 -11.16 -13.78
CA CYS A 278 -6.59 -10.33 -14.81
C CYS A 278 -7.42 -10.41 -16.10
N THR A 279 -7.67 -9.26 -16.71
CA THR A 279 -8.48 -9.15 -17.93
C THR A 279 -7.63 -8.68 -19.11
N SER A 280 -7.96 -9.14 -20.31
CA SER A 280 -7.29 -8.67 -21.54
C SER A 280 -7.42 -7.16 -21.71
N LYS A 281 -8.58 -6.59 -21.32
CA LYS A 281 -8.85 -5.14 -21.41
C LYS A 281 -7.96 -4.34 -20.45
N GLY A 282 -7.87 -4.76 -19.17
CA GLY A 282 -7.04 -4.09 -18.16
C GLY A 282 -5.56 -4.17 -18.52
N LEU A 283 -5.08 -5.35 -18.88
CA LEU A 283 -3.70 -5.55 -19.29
C LEU A 283 -3.32 -4.76 -20.57
N GLU A 284 -4.21 -4.66 -21.56
CA GLU A 284 -3.95 -3.84 -22.76
C GLU A 284 -3.93 -2.34 -22.40
N PHE A 285 -4.81 -1.89 -21.50
CA PHE A 285 -4.76 -0.51 -20.98
C PHE A 285 -3.44 -0.23 -20.27
N VAL A 286 -3.00 -1.12 -19.39
CA VAL A 286 -1.71 -0.99 -18.66
C VAL A 286 -0.56 -0.89 -19.66
N LYS A 287 -0.49 -1.79 -20.64
CA LYS A 287 0.55 -1.82 -21.65
C LYS A 287 0.60 -0.52 -22.46
N THR A 288 -0.51 -0.13 -23.07
CA THR A 288 -0.58 1.05 -23.95
C THR A 288 -0.29 2.34 -23.21
N THR A 289 -0.77 2.44 -21.96
CA THR A 289 -0.53 3.62 -21.11
C THR A 289 0.93 3.71 -20.65
N ALA A 290 1.55 2.60 -20.24
CA ALA A 290 2.95 2.57 -19.81
C ALA A 290 3.91 2.96 -20.96
N GLN A 291 3.61 2.52 -22.19
CA GLN A 291 4.42 2.85 -23.37
C GLN A 291 4.42 4.34 -23.73
N ARG A 292 3.47 5.13 -23.21
CA ARG A 292 3.51 6.60 -23.34
C ARG A 292 4.68 7.21 -22.54
N SER A 293 5.07 6.59 -21.43
CA SER A 293 6.20 7.04 -20.59
C SER A 293 7.51 6.36 -20.99
N VAL A 294 7.48 5.04 -21.23
CA VAL A 294 8.66 4.22 -21.53
C VAL A 294 8.36 3.35 -22.77
N PRO A 295 8.53 3.90 -23.99
CA PRO A 295 8.14 3.21 -25.23
C PRO A 295 8.88 1.90 -25.49
N SER A 296 10.07 1.76 -24.93
CA SER A 296 10.97 0.62 -25.17
C SER A 296 10.68 -0.62 -24.32
N ILE A 297 9.65 -0.63 -23.47
CA ILE A 297 9.30 -1.80 -22.65
C ILE A 297 8.92 -2.98 -23.57
N ASN A 298 9.59 -4.11 -23.38
CA ASN A 298 9.26 -5.36 -24.07
C ASN A 298 8.28 -6.21 -23.24
N PHE A 299 7.00 -6.09 -23.49
CA PHE A 299 5.97 -6.90 -22.81
C PHE A 299 6.01 -8.39 -23.18
N GLY A 300 6.80 -8.78 -24.19
CA GLY A 300 7.09 -10.19 -24.49
C GLY A 300 7.86 -10.89 -23.38
N GLU A 301 8.59 -10.13 -22.55
CA GLU A 301 9.30 -10.61 -21.37
C GLU A 301 8.42 -10.72 -20.10
N SER A 302 7.09 -10.70 -20.26
CA SER A 302 6.20 -10.90 -19.13
C SER A 302 6.33 -12.31 -18.56
N ILE A 303 6.74 -12.41 -17.29
CA ILE A 303 6.84 -13.67 -16.57
C ILE A 303 5.57 -13.97 -15.76
N ARG A 304 4.81 -12.95 -15.40
CA ARG A 304 3.55 -13.08 -14.67
C ARG A 304 2.67 -11.86 -14.83
N ASN A 305 1.35 -12.09 -14.87
CA ASN A 305 0.33 -11.08 -14.64
C ASN A 305 -0.34 -11.38 -13.30
N PHE A 306 -0.66 -10.32 -12.54
CA PHE A 306 -1.38 -10.44 -11.29
C PHE A 306 -2.25 -9.21 -11.06
N ALA A 307 -3.20 -9.32 -10.14
CA ALA A 307 -3.99 -8.21 -9.69
C ALA A 307 -4.10 -8.18 -8.18
N GLY A 308 -4.27 -6.99 -7.64
CA GLY A 308 -4.57 -6.78 -6.23
C GLY A 308 -5.77 -5.85 -6.07
N VAL A 309 -6.45 -5.95 -4.94
CA VAL A 309 -7.62 -5.13 -4.64
C VAL A 309 -7.29 -4.15 -3.52
N ARG A 310 -7.49 -2.86 -3.78
CA ARG A 310 -7.29 -1.77 -2.82
C ARG A 310 -8.59 -1.45 -2.08
N ALA A 311 -8.48 -1.16 -0.79
CA ALA A 311 -9.54 -0.57 0.01
C ALA A 311 -9.59 0.96 -0.26
N ASN A 312 -10.38 1.39 -1.24
CA ASN A 312 -10.58 2.81 -1.48
C ASN A 312 -11.71 3.32 -0.60
N LEU A 313 -11.40 4.27 0.26
CA LEU A 313 -12.36 4.96 1.11
C LEU A 313 -13.09 6.07 0.34
N ASP A 314 -14.31 6.39 0.77
CA ASP A 314 -15.10 7.54 0.34
C ASP A 314 -14.73 8.84 1.07
N VAL A 315 -13.75 8.79 1.97
CA VAL A 315 -13.17 9.93 2.69
C VAL A 315 -11.74 10.18 2.25
N ASP A 316 -11.30 11.45 2.30
CA ASP A 316 -10.00 11.88 1.77
C ASP A 316 -8.84 11.74 2.76
N ASP A 317 -9.00 10.96 3.84
CA ASP A 317 -7.91 10.73 4.83
C ASP A 317 -7.96 9.30 5.40
N PHE A 318 -6.94 8.92 6.16
CA PHE A 318 -6.92 7.64 6.87
C PHE A 318 -7.87 7.65 8.08
N ILE A 319 -8.65 6.57 8.22
CA ILE A 319 -9.41 6.28 9.43
C ILE A 319 -8.48 5.50 10.36
N ILE A 320 -8.03 6.17 11.42
CA ILE A 320 -7.15 5.58 12.43
C ILE A 320 -7.61 6.07 13.79
N GLY A 321 -8.07 5.18 14.63
CA GLY A 321 -8.48 5.55 15.99
C GLY A 321 -9.44 4.61 16.65
N GLU A 322 -9.70 4.88 17.92
CA GLU A 322 -10.71 4.21 18.71
C GLU A 322 -12.11 4.73 18.29
N GLU A 323 -13.06 3.80 18.13
CA GLU A 323 -14.43 4.14 17.82
C GLU A 323 -15.14 4.69 19.07
N PRO A 324 -15.67 5.94 19.04
CA PRO A 324 -16.26 6.57 20.21
C PRO A 324 -17.44 5.81 20.84
N GLU A 325 -18.27 5.17 20.01
CA GLU A 325 -19.44 4.43 20.45
C GLU A 325 -19.12 2.95 20.79
N ALA A 326 -17.89 2.51 20.48
CA ALA A 326 -17.40 1.16 20.78
C ALA A 326 -16.03 1.22 21.49
N PRO A 327 -15.96 1.63 22.75
CA PRO A 327 -14.69 1.77 23.50
C PRO A 327 -13.87 0.50 23.51
N GLY A 328 -12.57 0.63 23.15
CA GLY A 328 -11.64 -0.50 23.01
C GLY A 328 -11.62 -1.10 21.61
N TRP A 329 -12.46 -0.62 20.66
CA TRP A 329 -12.41 -0.97 19.26
C TRP A 329 -11.62 0.08 18.47
N ILE A 330 -10.59 -0.35 17.74
CA ILE A 330 -9.66 0.55 17.04
C ILE A 330 -9.60 0.15 15.57
N ASP A 331 -9.95 1.06 14.69
CA ASP A 331 -9.80 0.88 13.24
C ASP A 331 -8.45 1.42 12.74
N LEU A 332 -7.85 0.70 11.75
CA LEU A 332 -6.59 1.06 11.09
C LEU A 332 -6.70 1.01 9.56
#